data_3ef6a567ec56a7587facbbfc92418fa6
#
_entry.id   3ef6a567ec56a7587facbbfc92418fa6
#
_cell.length_a   1.000
_cell.length_b   1.000
_cell.length_c   1.000
_cell.angle_alpha   90.00
_cell.angle_beta   90.00
_cell.angle_gamma   90.00
#
_symmetry.space_group_name_H-M   'P 1'
#
loop_
_entity.id
_entity.type
_entity.pdbx_description
1 polymer ?
#
loop_
_entity_poly.entity_id
_entity_poly.type
_entity_poly.pdbx_seq_one_letter_code
_entity_poly.pdbx_strand_id
1 'polypeptide(L)'
;MSTSHEPTASPFRQPKAVFAVAFACVISFMGIGLVDPILPALADKLRASPSQVELLFTSYLVVTAVAMLVTGWVSSRIGAKRTLVAGLVIIVVFAALAGSSGSIGGIVGFRAGWGLGNALFIATSLAVIVNSAVGGFSGAIVLYETALGVGIASGPLLGGLLGNVSWRGPFYGVSVLMLIALIATVIMVPNSPPPPIRSSLKEPLLALRHGSLARTSVIGLLYNWGFFTVLGYAPFLMGLSALKLGGVFFLWGILVAIFAVFVAPAMKGRYGTTRTLIGTLILVAVVLGVIGVFPDHRWVVIMAVVASGALIGLNNTLVTTAVMSISPVPRSVASATYGFVRFIGGGLAPFVAGKLVEHFNAHVPFLLGAVVVLGGAALVLTVRRALDAADVDEETPGSPIHHADEAAVAEIPGLPEEAILAEEALLKDGRS
;
A
#
# COMPACT_ATOMS: atom_id res chain seq x y z
N MET A 1 3.82 -19.15 -43.47
CA MET A 1 4.65 -18.29 -42.62
C MET A 1 4.30 -18.58 -41.17
N SER A 2 5.19 -19.22 -40.47
CA SER A 2 4.99 -19.67 -39.09
C SER A 2 5.20 -18.46 -38.19
N THR A 3 4.13 -17.97 -37.57
CA THR A 3 4.22 -16.96 -36.49
C THR A 3 4.83 -17.64 -35.27
N SER A 4 6.12 -17.42 -35.06
CA SER A 4 6.77 -17.79 -33.82
C SER A 4 6.22 -16.87 -32.70
N HIS A 5 5.20 -17.36 -31.97
CA HIS A 5 4.88 -16.83 -30.65
C HIS A 5 6.14 -17.00 -29.80
N GLU A 6 6.85 -15.91 -29.50
CA GLU A 6 7.81 -15.93 -28.41
C GLU A 6 7.03 -16.31 -27.14
N PRO A 7 7.50 -17.32 -26.40
CA PRO A 7 6.82 -17.74 -25.18
C PRO A 7 6.89 -16.57 -24.19
N THR A 8 5.73 -16.01 -23.82
CA THR A 8 5.62 -15.07 -22.70
C THR A 8 6.35 -15.66 -21.53
N ALA A 9 7.47 -15.02 -21.13
CA ALA A 9 8.32 -15.53 -20.08
C ALA A 9 7.47 -15.71 -18.82
N SER A 10 7.47 -16.93 -18.28
CA SER A 10 6.69 -17.26 -17.08
C SER A 10 7.06 -16.27 -15.96
N PRO A 11 6.08 -15.64 -15.27
CA PRO A 11 6.35 -14.71 -14.16
C PRO A 11 7.19 -15.32 -13.04
N PHE A 12 7.33 -16.64 -13.01
CA PHE A 12 8.18 -17.39 -12.06
C PHE A 12 9.61 -17.65 -12.53
N ARG A 13 9.99 -17.26 -13.77
CA ARG A 13 11.36 -17.36 -14.27
C ARG A 13 12.04 -16.00 -14.33
N GLN A 14 12.17 -15.37 -13.15
CA GLN A 14 12.76 -14.04 -13.01
C GLN A 14 14.22 -14.10 -12.53
N PRO A 15 15.03 -13.06 -12.79
CA PRO A 15 16.39 -12.95 -12.23
C PRO A 15 16.37 -12.97 -10.70
N LYS A 16 17.45 -13.46 -10.10
CA LYS A 16 17.59 -13.53 -8.63
C LYS A 16 17.40 -12.18 -7.93
N ALA A 17 17.77 -11.09 -8.59
CA ALA A 17 17.57 -9.73 -8.09
C ALA A 17 16.09 -9.41 -7.88
N VAL A 18 15.22 -9.81 -8.83
CA VAL A 18 13.78 -9.59 -8.78
C VAL A 18 13.15 -10.35 -7.60
N PHE A 19 13.55 -11.63 -7.41
CA PHE A 19 13.05 -12.41 -6.26
C PHE A 19 13.53 -11.84 -4.92
N ALA A 20 14.77 -11.35 -4.83
CA ALA A 20 15.27 -10.73 -3.60
C ALA A 20 14.44 -9.49 -3.21
N VAL A 21 14.15 -8.62 -4.18
CA VAL A 21 13.35 -7.40 -3.93
C VAL A 21 11.88 -7.75 -3.70
N ALA A 22 11.30 -8.71 -4.45
CA ALA A 22 9.93 -9.16 -4.24
C ALA A 22 9.74 -9.78 -2.84
N PHE A 23 10.68 -10.58 -2.37
CA PHE A 23 10.68 -11.10 -1.00
C PHE A 23 10.71 -9.97 0.03
N ALA A 24 11.58 -8.97 -0.16
CA ALA A 24 11.63 -7.80 0.69
C ALA A 24 10.31 -7.01 0.67
N CYS A 25 9.63 -6.92 -0.50
CA CYS A 25 8.30 -6.32 -0.62
C CYS A 25 7.26 -7.08 0.22
N VAL A 26 7.22 -8.42 0.15
CA VAL A 26 6.33 -9.23 0.99
C VAL A 26 6.51 -8.87 2.46
N ILE A 27 7.75 -8.84 2.96
CA ILE A 27 8.02 -8.54 4.38
C ILE A 27 7.67 -7.09 4.71
N SER A 28 7.91 -6.14 3.80
CA SER A 28 7.60 -4.73 3.99
C SER A 28 6.08 -4.50 4.14
N PHE A 29 5.29 -5.09 3.26
CA PHE A 29 3.82 -5.01 3.32
C PHE A 29 3.24 -5.79 4.50
N MET A 30 3.84 -6.94 4.84
CA MET A 30 3.51 -7.70 6.04
C MET A 30 3.67 -6.86 7.32
N GLY A 31 4.68 -5.98 7.37
CA GLY A 31 4.95 -5.10 8.52
C GLY A 31 3.84 -4.08 8.82
N ILE A 32 2.89 -3.86 7.91
CA ILE A 32 1.72 -3.00 8.13
C ILE A 32 0.74 -3.70 9.07
N GLY A 33 0.30 -4.91 8.73
CA GLY A 33 -0.73 -5.65 9.47
C GLY A 33 -0.21 -6.55 10.60
N LEU A 34 1.12 -6.65 10.75
CA LEU A 34 1.75 -7.53 11.74
C LEU A 34 1.48 -7.09 13.19
N VAL A 35 1.22 -5.80 13.42
CA VAL A 35 1.02 -5.23 14.75
C VAL A 35 -0.43 -5.37 15.23
N ASP A 36 -1.40 -5.48 14.29
CA ASP A 36 -2.83 -5.51 14.63
C ASP A 36 -3.19 -6.56 15.69
N PRO A 37 -2.73 -7.82 15.57
CA PRO A 37 -3.09 -8.86 16.56
C PRO A 37 -2.49 -8.66 17.93
N ILE A 38 -1.45 -7.86 18.07
CA ILE A 38 -0.75 -7.66 19.37
C ILE A 38 -1.13 -6.35 20.07
N LEU A 39 -1.95 -5.47 19.46
CA LEU A 39 -2.35 -4.20 20.05
C LEU A 39 -2.94 -4.34 21.46
N PRO A 40 -3.92 -5.23 21.70
CA PRO A 40 -4.46 -5.42 23.05
C PRO A 40 -3.40 -5.90 24.05
N ALA A 41 -2.51 -6.82 23.64
CA ALA A 41 -1.44 -7.32 24.48
C ALA A 41 -0.40 -6.23 24.81
N LEU A 42 -0.12 -5.31 23.87
CA LEU A 42 0.75 -4.14 24.14
C LEU A 42 0.10 -3.19 25.14
N ALA A 43 -1.20 -2.89 25.00
CA ALA A 43 -1.95 -2.04 25.91
C ALA A 43 -1.84 -2.58 27.34
N ASP A 44 -2.13 -3.86 27.54
CA ASP A 44 -2.11 -4.51 28.85
C ASP A 44 -0.70 -4.57 29.44
N LYS A 45 0.29 -5.04 28.67
CA LYS A 45 1.66 -5.27 29.18
C LYS A 45 2.42 -3.98 29.48
N LEU A 46 2.19 -2.93 28.70
CA LEU A 46 2.85 -1.64 28.86
C LEU A 46 1.99 -0.60 29.59
N ARG A 47 0.80 -0.99 30.06
CA ARG A 47 -0.18 -0.12 30.73
C ARG A 47 -0.44 1.16 29.94
N ALA A 48 -0.59 1.00 28.62
CA ALA A 48 -0.79 2.08 27.68
C ALA A 48 -2.27 2.28 27.39
N SER A 49 -2.68 3.55 27.23
CA SER A 49 -4.04 3.86 26.79
C SER A 49 -4.26 3.46 25.31
N PRO A 50 -5.52 3.28 24.85
CA PRO A 50 -5.81 3.00 23.45
C PRO A 50 -5.15 3.99 22.50
N SER A 51 -5.24 5.29 22.76
CA SER A 51 -4.63 6.31 21.91
C SER A 51 -3.10 6.20 21.88
N GLN A 52 -2.45 5.81 22.98
CA GLN A 52 -1.01 5.62 23.01
C GLN A 52 -0.57 4.41 22.18
N VAL A 53 -1.34 3.33 22.18
CA VAL A 53 -1.06 2.15 21.35
C VAL A 53 -1.30 2.48 19.87
N GLU A 54 -2.34 3.22 19.55
CA GLU A 54 -2.64 3.64 18.19
C GLU A 54 -1.56 4.56 17.58
N LEU A 55 -0.75 5.24 18.42
CA LEU A 55 0.42 5.98 17.94
C LEU A 55 1.45 5.10 17.20
N LEU A 56 1.41 3.77 17.36
CA LEU A 56 2.25 2.86 16.61
C LEU A 56 1.95 2.93 15.09
N PHE A 57 0.65 3.05 14.73
CA PHE A 57 0.25 3.26 13.34
C PHE A 57 0.55 4.69 12.90
N THR A 58 0.15 5.67 13.71
CA THR A 58 0.29 7.08 13.40
C THR A 58 1.75 7.44 13.13
N SER A 59 2.67 7.09 14.03
CA SER A 59 4.09 7.40 13.85
C SER A 59 4.68 6.76 12.59
N TYR A 60 4.36 5.50 12.35
CA TYR A 60 4.83 4.76 11.19
C TYR A 60 4.26 5.34 9.87
N LEU A 61 2.94 5.54 9.78
CA LEU A 61 2.29 5.95 8.55
C LEU A 61 2.54 7.42 8.21
N VAL A 62 2.51 8.31 9.21
CA VAL A 62 2.78 9.75 9.01
C VAL A 62 4.23 9.98 8.58
N VAL A 63 5.18 9.31 9.23
CA VAL A 63 6.60 9.42 8.81
C VAL A 63 6.81 8.78 7.44
N THR A 64 6.17 7.62 7.15
CA THR A 64 6.20 7.04 5.80
C THR A 64 5.66 8.03 4.76
N ALA A 65 4.51 8.66 5.04
CA ALA A 65 3.89 9.63 4.13
C ALA A 65 4.84 10.79 3.79
N VAL A 66 5.37 11.44 4.82
CA VAL A 66 6.31 12.58 4.64
C VAL A 66 7.59 12.14 3.93
N ALA A 67 8.13 10.98 4.30
CA ALA A 67 9.34 10.46 3.69
C ALA A 67 9.15 10.08 2.21
N MET A 68 7.95 9.66 1.79
CA MET A 68 7.65 9.38 0.37
C MET A 68 7.86 10.60 -0.53
N LEU A 69 7.60 11.82 -0.03
CA LEU A 69 7.87 13.07 -0.76
C LEU A 69 9.36 13.27 -1.06
N VAL A 70 10.22 12.72 -0.21
CA VAL A 70 11.67 12.89 -0.27
C VAL A 70 12.36 11.73 -0.99
N THR A 71 11.73 10.57 -1.06
CA THR A 71 12.36 9.34 -1.57
C THR A 71 12.81 9.46 -3.02
N GLY A 72 12.00 10.03 -3.91
CA GLY A 72 12.39 10.26 -5.30
C GLY A 72 13.63 11.16 -5.43
N TRP A 73 13.70 12.21 -4.61
CA TRP A 73 14.85 13.09 -4.52
C TRP A 73 16.12 12.36 -4.05
N VAL A 74 16.02 11.51 -3.03
CA VAL A 74 17.14 10.68 -2.55
C VAL A 74 17.58 9.70 -3.62
N SER A 75 16.64 8.92 -4.18
CA SER A 75 16.91 7.88 -5.17
C SER A 75 17.57 8.44 -6.43
N SER A 76 17.15 9.64 -6.89
CA SER A 76 17.75 10.31 -8.05
C SER A 76 19.20 10.79 -7.81
N ARG A 77 19.70 10.81 -6.58
CA ARG A 77 21.06 11.23 -6.23
C ARG A 77 22.00 10.09 -5.92
N ILE A 78 21.54 9.11 -5.14
CA ILE A 78 22.40 8.00 -4.69
C ILE A 78 22.16 6.70 -5.46
N GLY A 79 21.13 6.66 -6.32
CA GLY A 79 20.72 5.50 -7.10
C GLY A 79 19.76 4.57 -6.35
N ALA A 80 18.96 3.80 -7.11
CA ALA A 80 17.90 2.98 -6.58
C ALA A 80 18.40 1.89 -5.62
N LYS A 81 19.46 1.14 -5.97
CA LYS A 81 20.01 0.09 -5.08
C LYS A 81 20.43 0.64 -3.73
N ARG A 82 21.17 1.76 -3.71
CA ARG A 82 21.63 2.35 -2.44
C ARG A 82 20.47 2.85 -1.59
N THR A 83 19.43 3.39 -2.22
CA THR A 83 18.20 3.83 -1.53
C THR A 83 17.46 2.63 -0.93
N LEU A 84 17.31 1.52 -1.68
CA LEU A 84 16.74 0.27 -1.16
C LEU A 84 17.51 -0.26 0.04
N VAL A 85 18.84 -0.38 -0.09
CA VAL A 85 19.72 -0.91 0.98
C VAL A 85 19.62 0.00 2.22
N ALA A 86 19.65 1.33 2.06
CA ALA A 86 19.48 2.26 3.17
C ALA A 86 18.12 2.07 3.85
N GLY A 87 17.03 1.94 3.08
CA GLY A 87 15.70 1.65 3.60
C GLY A 87 15.65 0.35 4.40
N LEU A 88 16.20 -0.74 3.85
CA LEU A 88 16.25 -2.04 4.52
C LEU A 88 17.06 -2.01 5.82
N VAL A 89 18.24 -1.36 5.82
CA VAL A 89 19.06 -1.19 7.04
C VAL A 89 18.29 -0.47 8.13
N ILE A 90 17.63 0.64 7.78
CA ILE A 90 16.79 1.41 8.71
C ILE A 90 15.67 0.52 9.26
N ILE A 91 14.96 -0.24 8.42
CA ILE A 91 13.89 -1.15 8.89
C ILE A 91 14.44 -2.19 9.86
N VAL A 92 15.53 -2.87 9.51
CA VAL A 92 16.16 -3.90 10.36
C VAL A 92 16.50 -3.35 11.74
N VAL A 93 17.19 -2.23 11.79
CA VAL A 93 17.64 -1.60 13.03
C VAL A 93 16.44 -1.14 13.87
N PHE A 94 15.52 -0.40 13.28
CA PHE A 94 14.39 0.17 14.04
C PHE A 94 13.35 -0.87 14.42
N ALA A 95 13.17 -1.95 13.67
CA ALA A 95 12.32 -3.08 14.08
C ALA A 95 12.94 -3.81 15.28
N ALA A 96 14.25 -4.07 15.28
CA ALA A 96 14.94 -4.67 16.42
C ALA A 96 14.86 -3.78 17.68
N LEU A 97 15.08 -2.46 17.54
CA LEU A 97 14.95 -1.51 18.64
C LEU A 97 13.52 -1.44 19.20
N ALA A 98 12.50 -1.50 18.33
CA ALA A 98 11.10 -1.56 18.76
C ALA A 98 10.83 -2.83 19.61
N GLY A 99 11.33 -3.99 19.20
CA GLY A 99 11.24 -5.24 19.95
C GLY A 99 12.00 -5.20 21.28
N SER A 100 13.10 -4.46 21.36
CA SER A 100 13.92 -4.32 22.57
C SER A 100 13.36 -3.28 23.56
N SER A 101 12.46 -2.41 23.12
CA SER A 101 11.91 -1.34 23.97
C SER A 101 11.09 -1.87 25.13
N GLY A 102 11.19 -1.19 26.28
CA GLY A 102 10.38 -1.43 27.48
C GLY A 102 9.24 -0.44 27.66
N SER A 103 9.06 0.54 26.75
CA SER A 103 8.03 1.56 26.86
C SER A 103 7.28 1.78 25.56
N ILE A 104 6.01 2.16 25.65
CA ILE A 104 5.18 2.47 24.48
C ILE A 104 5.75 3.63 23.68
N GLY A 105 6.25 4.68 24.36
CA GLY A 105 6.87 5.84 23.69
C GLY A 105 8.14 5.47 22.90
N GLY A 106 8.96 4.55 23.43
CA GLY A 106 10.12 4.02 22.72
C GLY A 106 9.71 3.26 21.45
N ILE A 107 8.70 2.37 21.56
CA ILE A 107 8.19 1.62 20.40
C ILE A 107 7.63 2.58 19.35
N VAL A 108 6.85 3.60 19.74
CA VAL A 108 6.31 4.62 18.85
C VAL A 108 7.43 5.36 18.10
N GLY A 109 8.48 5.79 18.83
CA GLY A 109 9.64 6.45 18.21
C GLY A 109 10.38 5.54 17.23
N PHE A 110 10.61 4.28 17.60
CA PHE A 110 11.26 3.32 16.70
C PHE A 110 10.37 2.94 15.49
N ARG A 111 9.05 2.90 15.64
CA ARG A 111 8.12 2.73 14.52
C ARG A 111 8.19 3.90 13.53
N ALA A 112 8.40 5.13 14.02
CA ALA A 112 8.63 6.29 13.15
C ALA A 112 9.90 6.12 12.29
N GLY A 113 11.02 5.69 12.90
CA GLY A 113 12.24 5.36 12.17
C GLY A 113 12.06 4.22 11.17
N TRP A 114 11.30 3.18 11.54
CA TRP A 114 10.94 2.11 10.61
C TRP A 114 10.13 2.64 9.43
N GLY A 115 9.15 3.53 9.66
CA GLY A 115 8.37 4.21 8.60
C GLY A 115 9.24 4.96 7.59
N LEU A 116 10.30 5.63 8.04
CA LEU A 116 11.28 6.26 7.16
C LEU A 116 11.96 5.22 6.24
N GLY A 117 12.45 4.13 6.81
CA GLY A 117 13.06 3.05 6.03
C GLY A 117 12.07 2.44 5.03
N ASN A 118 10.82 2.26 5.45
CA ASN A 118 9.77 1.71 4.60
C ASN A 118 9.44 2.60 3.39
N ALA A 119 9.40 3.92 3.56
CA ALA A 119 9.20 4.86 2.46
C ALA A 119 10.33 4.78 1.42
N LEU A 120 11.60 4.77 1.88
CA LEU A 120 12.75 4.62 1.01
C LEU A 120 12.72 3.29 0.23
N PHE A 121 12.30 2.22 0.88
CA PHE A 121 12.22 0.90 0.28
C PHE A 121 11.07 0.79 -0.72
N ILE A 122 9.82 1.04 -0.31
CA ILE A 122 8.61 0.81 -1.15
C ILE A 122 8.68 1.66 -2.42
N ALA A 123 9.02 2.96 -2.31
CA ALA A 123 9.01 3.84 -3.47
C ALA A 123 10.10 3.50 -4.52
N THR A 124 11.15 2.76 -4.12
CA THR A 124 12.23 2.36 -5.05
C THR A 124 12.13 0.90 -5.49
N SER A 125 11.42 0.05 -4.75
CA SER A 125 11.35 -1.39 -5.02
C SER A 125 10.70 -1.71 -6.37
N LEU A 126 9.60 -1.03 -6.71
CA LEU A 126 8.93 -1.22 -8.00
C LEU A 126 9.86 -0.88 -9.16
N ALA A 127 10.56 0.25 -9.10
CA ALA A 127 11.51 0.64 -10.15
C ALA A 127 12.63 -0.40 -10.34
N VAL A 128 13.16 -0.97 -9.24
CA VAL A 128 14.20 -2.01 -9.32
C VAL A 128 13.64 -3.32 -9.88
N ILE A 129 12.43 -3.71 -9.51
CA ILE A 129 11.77 -4.90 -10.07
C ILE A 129 11.57 -4.73 -11.59
N VAL A 130 11.01 -3.58 -12.01
CA VAL A 130 10.77 -3.29 -13.44
C VAL A 130 12.08 -3.31 -14.25
N ASN A 131 13.13 -2.66 -13.76
CA ASN A 131 14.42 -2.59 -14.45
C ASN A 131 15.19 -3.91 -14.48
N SER A 132 14.83 -4.89 -13.65
CA SER A 132 15.53 -6.18 -13.54
C SER A 132 14.71 -7.36 -14.02
N ALA A 133 13.40 -7.19 -14.28
CA ALA A 133 12.51 -8.28 -14.66
C ALA A 133 12.69 -8.69 -16.12
N VAL A 134 12.54 -9.99 -16.39
CA VAL A 134 12.46 -10.56 -17.73
C VAL A 134 10.99 -10.77 -18.07
N GLY A 135 10.55 -10.39 -19.28
CA GLY A 135 9.14 -10.51 -19.70
C GLY A 135 8.34 -9.21 -19.63
N GLY A 136 9.05 -8.07 -19.61
CA GLY A 136 8.45 -6.74 -19.75
C GLY A 136 7.84 -6.17 -18.47
N PHE A 137 7.33 -4.95 -18.59
CA PHE A 137 6.77 -4.14 -17.52
C PHE A 137 5.56 -4.81 -16.84
N SER A 138 4.66 -5.43 -17.61
CA SER A 138 3.46 -6.08 -17.10
C SER A 138 3.76 -7.22 -16.12
N GLY A 139 4.74 -8.10 -16.46
CA GLY A 139 5.15 -9.19 -15.57
C GLY A 139 5.75 -8.70 -14.26
N ALA A 140 6.51 -7.60 -14.30
CA ALA A 140 7.09 -6.97 -13.12
C ALA A 140 6.02 -6.41 -12.17
N ILE A 141 5.00 -5.74 -12.71
CA ILE A 141 3.86 -5.23 -11.92
C ILE A 141 3.09 -6.38 -11.26
N VAL A 142 2.76 -7.44 -12.00
CA VAL A 142 2.05 -8.61 -11.46
C VAL A 142 2.82 -9.21 -10.28
N LEU A 143 4.14 -9.31 -10.38
CA LEU A 143 4.97 -9.83 -9.29
C LEU A 143 4.96 -8.90 -8.07
N TYR A 144 5.05 -7.60 -8.28
CA TYR A 144 4.99 -6.61 -7.21
C TYR A 144 3.64 -6.61 -6.49
N GLU A 145 2.54 -6.64 -7.24
CA GLU A 145 1.17 -6.71 -6.68
C GLU A 145 0.93 -8.05 -5.96
N THR A 146 1.49 -9.14 -6.49
CA THR A 146 1.46 -10.44 -5.81
C THR A 146 2.20 -10.38 -4.47
N ALA A 147 3.39 -9.76 -4.44
CA ALA A 147 4.15 -9.57 -3.21
C ALA A 147 3.40 -8.70 -2.19
N LEU A 148 2.71 -7.65 -2.65
CA LEU A 148 1.84 -6.82 -1.83
C LEU A 148 0.68 -7.63 -1.24
N GLY A 149 -0.04 -8.39 -2.07
CA GLY A 149 -1.18 -9.20 -1.63
C GLY A 149 -0.78 -10.28 -0.62
N VAL A 150 0.31 -11.02 -0.89
CA VAL A 150 0.85 -12.02 0.02
C VAL A 150 1.31 -11.39 1.33
N GLY A 151 1.98 -10.23 1.27
CA GLY A 151 2.44 -9.50 2.46
C GLY A 151 1.27 -9.08 3.35
N ILE A 152 0.26 -8.41 2.79
CA ILE A 152 -0.93 -7.96 3.54
C ILE A 152 -1.66 -9.14 4.18
N ALA A 153 -1.84 -10.25 3.44
CA ALA A 153 -2.54 -11.42 3.97
C ALA A 153 -1.73 -12.14 5.07
N SER A 154 -0.41 -12.30 4.88
CA SER A 154 0.43 -13.05 5.83
C SER A 154 0.79 -12.26 7.10
N GLY A 155 0.75 -10.92 7.04
CA GLY A 155 1.14 -10.04 8.14
C GLY A 155 0.42 -10.35 9.46
N PRO A 156 -0.90 -10.27 9.51
CA PRO A 156 -1.66 -10.54 10.72
C PRO A 156 -1.50 -11.97 11.25
N LEU A 157 -1.38 -12.97 10.34
CA LEU A 157 -1.17 -14.36 10.74
C LEU A 157 0.18 -14.52 11.44
N LEU A 158 1.25 -14.02 10.85
CA LEU A 158 2.58 -14.09 11.46
C LEU A 158 2.65 -13.26 12.73
N GLY A 159 2.00 -12.09 12.75
CA GLY A 159 1.83 -11.25 13.92
C GLY A 159 1.12 -11.98 15.06
N GLY A 160 0.06 -12.71 14.77
CA GLY A 160 -0.66 -13.53 15.74
C GLY A 160 0.15 -14.71 16.26
N LEU A 161 0.85 -15.44 15.36
CA LEU A 161 1.70 -16.59 15.74
C LEU A 161 2.86 -16.15 16.64
N LEU A 162 3.63 -15.16 16.22
CA LEU A 162 4.77 -14.65 16.98
C LEU A 162 4.33 -13.91 18.24
N GLY A 163 3.21 -13.17 18.15
CA GLY A 163 2.62 -12.42 19.25
C GLY A 163 2.06 -13.31 20.36
N ASN A 164 1.63 -14.55 20.03
CA ASN A 164 1.20 -15.53 21.02
C ASN A 164 2.36 -16.04 21.89
N VAL A 165 3.58 -16.06 21.34
CA VAL A 165 4.79 -16.40 22.11
C VAL A 165 5.24 -15.20 22.94
N SER A 166 5.34 -14.03 22.31
CA SER A 166 5.69 -12.77 22.94
C SER A 166 5.21 -11.59 22.09
N TRP A 167 4.68 -10.55 22.72
CA TRP A 167 4.34 -9.31 22.00
C TRP A 167 5.55 -8.67 21.30
N ARG A 168 6.78 -9.00 21.69
CA ARG A 168 8.03 -8.60 21.04
C ARG A 168 8.33 -9.42 19.80
N GLY A 169 7.78 -10.62 19.68
CA GLY A 169 8.05 -11.58 18.61
C GLY A 169 7.86 -11.00 17.21
N PRO A 170 6.75 -10.33 16.91
CA PRO A 170 6.51 -9.72 15.61
C PRO A 170 7.60 -8.73 15.18
N PHE A 171 8.08 -7.89 16.08
CA PHE A 171 9.13 -6.91 15.79
C PHE A 171 10.47 -7.58 15.43
N TYR A 172 10.90 -8.56 16.22
CA TYR A 172 12.11 -9.33 15.94
C TYR A 172 11.95 -10.19 14.69
N GLY A 173 10.77 -10.78 14.48
CA GLY A 173 10.47 -11.55 13.27
C GLY A 173 10.68 -10.73 11.99
N VAL A 174 10.14 -9.51 11.95
CA VAL A 174 10.38 -8.60 10.83
C VAL A 174 11.84 -8.22 10.71
N SER A 175 12.51 -7.90 11.82
CA SER A 175 13.94 -7.53 11.78
C SER A 175 14.78 -8.64 11.17
N VAL A 176 14.56 -9.90 11.57
CA VAL A 176 15.31 -11.07 11.02
C VAL A 176 14.98 -11.28 9.53
N LEU A 177 13.69 -11.27 9.17
CA LEU A 177 13.31 -11.46 7.77
C LEU A 177 13.81 -10.34 6.87
N MET A 178 13.78 -9.09 7.34
CA MET A 178 14.34 -7.95 6.61
C MET A 178 15.87 -7.98 6.54
N LEU A 179 16.56 -8.52 7.54
CA LEU A 179 18.00 -8.75 7.47
C LEU A 179 18.34 -9.76 6.37
N ILE A 180 17.59 -10.85 6.25
CA ILE A 180 17.73 -11.82 5.17
C ILE A 180 17.50 -11.14 3.81
N ALA A 181 16.42 -10.34 3.71
CA ALA A 181 16.11 -9.57 2.51
C ALA A 181 17.20 -8.54 2.16
N LEU A 182 17.78 -7.88 3.16
CA LEU A 182 18.91 -6.96 3.00
C LEU A 182 20.13 -7.67 2.42
N ILE A 183 20.54 -8.81 3.00
CA ILE A 183 21.65 -9.61 2.52
C ILE A 183 21.41 -10.06 1.07
N ALA A 184 20.22 -10.58 0.77
CA ALA A 184 19.84 -10.97 -0.58
C ALA A 184 19.90 -9.80 -1.56
N THR A 185 19.40 -8.63 -1.17
CA THR A 185 19.39 -7.40 -1.99
C THR A 185 20.82 -6.92 -2.27
N VAL A 186 21.69 -6.89 -1.27
CA VAL A 186 23.09 -6.46 -1.42
C VAL A 186 23.83 -7.37 -2.41
N ILE A 187 23.62 -8.70 -2.31
CA ILE A 187 24.33 -9.70 -3.13
C ILE A 187 23.75 -9.80 -4.55
N MET A 188 22.41 -9.79 -4.68
CA MET A 188 21.73 -10.17 -5.92
C MET A 188 21.33 -8.99 -6.80
N VAL A 189 21.11 -7.79 -6.23
CA VAL A 189 20.72 -6.62 -7.02
C VAL A 189 21.98 -5.96 -7.60
N PRO A 190 22.06 -5.74 -8.93
CA PRO A 190 23.20 -5.06 -9.55
C PRO A 190 23.25 -3.58 -9.14
N ASN A 191 24.44 -3.00 -9.22
CA ASN A 191 24.59 -1.56 -9.02
C ASN A 191 24.07 -0.82 -10.26
N SER A 192 23.10 0.06 -10.04
CA SER A 192 22.60 0.96 -11.08
C SER A 192 23.08 2.39 -10.80
N PRO A 193 23.62 3.09 -11.81
CA PRO A 193 23.95 4.51 -11.64
C PRO A 193 22.71 5.33 -11.33
N PRO A 194 22.85 6.50 -10.68
CA PRO A 194 21.76 7.42 -10.54
C PRO A 194 21.18 7.86 -11.89
N PRO A 195 19.85 8.07 -12.02
CA PRO A 195 19.25 8.53 -13.27
C PRO A 195 19.81 9.93 -13.65
N PRO A 196 19.89 10.23 -14.96
CA PRO A 196 20.42 11.52 -15.44
C PRO A 196 19.53 12.69 -15.04
N ILE A 197 18.21 12.47 -14.95
CA ILE A 197 17.23 13.47 -14.53
C ILE A 197 17.05 13.41 -13.01
N ARG A 198 17.26 14.54 -12.35
CA ARG A 198 17.13 14.66 -10.89
C ARG A 198 15.74 15.14 -10.50
N SER A 199 15.03 14.34 -9.70
CA SER A 199 13.72 14.73 -9.15
C SER A 199 13.83 15.91 -8.18
N SER A 200 12.81 16.78 -8.19
CA SER A 200 12.69 17.90 -7.26
C SER A 200 11.82 17.54 -6.06
N LEU A 201 12.19 18.06 -4.88
CA LEU A 201 11.40 17.92 -3.64
C LEU A 201 10.02 18.57 -3.71
N LYS A 202 9.86 19.57 -4.58
CA LYS A 202 8.62 20.36 -4.68
C LYS A 202 7.59 19.74 -5.61
N GLU A 203 8.00 18.88 -6.53
CA GLU A 203 7.11 18.29 -7.55
C GLU A 203 5.87 17.61 -6.95
N PRO A 204 5.96 16.71 -5.97
CA PRO A 204 4.78 16.07 -5.41
C PRO A 204 3.82 17.05 -4.73
N LEU A 205 4.34 18.09 -4.07
CA LEU A 205 3.51 19.10 -3.41
C LEU A 205 2.87 20.06 -4.42
N LEU A 206 3.59 20.43 -5.48
CA LEU A 206 3.05 21.25 -6.57
C LEU A 206 1.97 20.50 -7.36
N ALA A 207 2.09 19.20 -7.47
CA ALA A 207 1.10 18.34 -8.13
C ALA A 207 -0.30 18.43 -7.48
N LEU A 208 -0.40 18.71 -6.18
CA LEU A 208 -1.67 18.98 -5.49
C LEU A 208 -2.42 20.22 -5.99
N ARG A 209 -1.79 21.10 -6.77
CA ARG A 209 -2.49 22.21 -7.42
C ARG A 209 -3.41 21.74 -8.56
N HIS A 210 -3.19 20.55 -9.09
CA HIS A 210 -4.08 19.95 -10.08
C HIS A 210 -5.33 19.39 -9.41
N GLY A 211 -6.46 20.01 -9.64
CA GLY A 211 -7.73 19.74 -8.94
C GLY A 211 -8.22 18.28 -9.07
N SER A 212 -7.99 17.59 -10.19
CA SER A 212 -8.34 16.18 -10.37
C SER A 212 -7.51 15.28 -9.43
N LEU A 213 -6.19 15.42 -9.44
CA LEU A 213 -5.29 14.67 -8.59
C LEU A 213 -5.53 14.94 -7.10
N ALA A 214 -5.71 16.21 -6.73
CA ALA A 214 -5.97 16.59 -5.33
C ALA A 214 -7.26 15.95 -4.82
N ARG A 215 -8.38 16.07 -5.56
CA ARG A 215 -9.67 15.51 -5.14
C ARG A 215 -9.63 13.98 -5.03
N THR A 216 -9.00 13.30 -6.01
CA THR A 216 -8.89 11.83 -5.97
C THR A 216 -7.95 11.39 -4.84
N SER A 217 -6.89 12.14 -4.56
CA SER A 217 -6.03 11.89 -3.40
C SER A 217 -6.78 12.06 -2.08
N VAL A 218 -7.68 13.05 -1.98
CA VAL A 218 -8.55 13.24 -0.80
C VAL A 218 -9.56 12.10 -0.67
N ILE A 219 -10.13 11.57 -1.77
CA ILE A 219 -10.96 10.36 -1.72
C ILE A 219 -10.15 9.21 -1.09
N GLY A 220 -8.90 9.04 -1.52
CA GLY A 220 -7.98 8.08 -0.92
C GLY A 220 -7.74 8.29 0.57
N LEU A 221 -7.57 9.54 1.02
CA LEU A 221 -7.44 9.90 2.43
C LEU A 221 -8.68 9.50 3.23
N LEU A 222 -9.87 9.88 2.76
CA LEU A 222 -11.14 9.64 3.47
C LEU A 222 -11.45 8.14 3.57
N TYR A 223 -11.20 7.38 2.51
CA TYR A 223 -11.31 5.93 2.52
C TYR A 223 -10.30 5.27 3.49
N ASN A 224 -9.04 5.71 3.45
CA ASN A 224 -8.02 5.19 4.37
C ASN A 224 -8.29 5.55 5.83
N TRP A 225 -8.96 6.66 6.10
CA TRP A 225 -9.44 6.98 7.44
C TRP A 225 -10.33 5.86 8.00
N GLY A 226 -11.38 5.46 7.26
CA GLY A 226 -12.25 4.35 7.65
C GLY A 226 -11.49 3.03 7.78
N PHE A 227 -10.63 2.71 6.82
CA PHE A 227 -9.81 1.52 6.81
C PHE A 227 -8.93 1.38 8.06
N PHE A 228 -8.15 2.39 8.38
CA PHE A 228 -7.24 2.34 9.53
C PHE A 228 -7.96 2.52 10.87
N THR A 229 -9.16 3.08 10.90
CA THR A 229 -10.04 3.03 12.08
C THR A 229 -10.42 1.58 12.41
N VAL A 230 -10.74 0.76 11.40
CA VAL A 230 -11.03 -0.68 11.59
C VAL A 230 -9.79 -1.42 12.05
N LEU A 231 -8.65 -1.29 11.36
CA LEU A 231 -7.42 -2.00 11.71
C LEU A 231 -6.93 -1.66 13.12
N GLY A 232 -6.94 -0.37 13.46
CA GLY A 232 -6.42 0.08 14.73
C GLY A 232 -7.32 -0.34 15.90
N TYR A 233 -8.61 -0.04 15.85
CA TYR A 233 -9.43 -0.16 17.04
C TYR A 233 -10.30 -1.42 17.13
N ALA A 234 -10.70 -2.06 16.01
CA ALA A 234 -11.52 -3.27 16.05
C ALA A 234 -10.89 -4.45 16.83
N PRO A 235 -9.56 -4.66 16.88
CA PRO A 235 -8.94 -5.71 17.70
C PRO A 235 -9.34 -5.66 19.18
N PHE A 236 -9.51 -4.46 19.74
CA PHE A 236 -9.90 -4.28 21.13
C PHE A 236 -11.34 -4.72 21.41
N LEU A 237 -12.24 -4.57 20.44
CA LEU A 237 -13.66 -4.95 20.56
C LEU A 237 -13.88 -6.47 20.49
N MET A 238 -12.95 -7.19 19.86
CA MET A 238 -13.10 -8.64 19.64
C MET A 238 -12.81 -9.47 20.91
N GLY A 239 -11.99 -8.97 21.83
CA GLY A 239 -11.61 -9.71 23.05
C GLY A 239 -10.97 -11.07 22.78
N LEU A 240 -10.18 -11.17 21.73
CA LEU A 240 -9.53 -12.40 21.27
C LEU A 240 -8.04 -12.41 21.62
N SER A 241 -7.45 -13.61 21.76
CA SER A 241 -5.99 -13.75 21.83
C SER A 241 -5.32 -13.34 20.52
N ALA A 242 -4.03 -12.97 20.57
CA ALA A 242 -3.26 -12.56 19.39
C ALA A 242 -3.32 -13.57 18.26
N LEU A 243 -3.26 -14.88 18.55
CA LEU A 243 -3.37 -15.93 17.55
C LEU A 243 -4.74 -15.93 16.85
N LYS A 244 -5.83 -15.78 17.61
CA LYS A 244 -7.19 -15.73 17.04
C LYS A 244 -7.42 -14.46 16.24
N LEU A 245 -6.93 -13.31 16.72
CA LEU A 245 -6.93 -12.05 15.98
C LEU A 245 -6.15 -12.18 14.67
N GLY A 246 -4.97 -12.80 14.73
CA GLY A 246 -4.18 -13.13 13.55
C GLY A 246 -4.97 -13.95 12.51
N GLY A 247 -5.76 -14.93 12.95
CA GLY A 247 -6.65 -15.72 12.08
C GLY A 247 -7.77 -14.88 11.43
N VAL A 248 -8.41 -14.00 12.19
CA VAL A 248 -9.44 -13.08 11.67
C VAL A 248 -8.87 -12.15 10.60
N PHE A 249 -7.74 -11.51 10.89
CA PHE A 249 -7.10 -10.59 9.96
C PHE A 249 -6.41 -11.30 8.78
N PHE A 250 -6.01 -12.55 8.94
CA PHE A 250 -5.55 -13.37 7.82
C PHE A 250 -6.68 -13.63 6.82
N LEU A 251 -7.86 -14.02 7.29
CA LEU A 251 -9.04 -14.19 6.43
C LEU A 251 -9.45 -12.87 5.77
N TRP A 252 -9.42 -11.76 6.52
CA TRP A 252 -9.59 -10.42 6.00
C TRP A 252 -8.57 -10.11 4.87
N GLY A 253 -7.28 -10.40 5.08
CA GLY A 253 -6.22 -10.18 4.10
C GLY A 253 -6.37 -11.01 2.83
N ILE A 254 -6.84 -12.26 2.95
CA ILE A 254 -7.18 -13.10 1.79
C ILE A 254 -8.29 -12.43 0.96
N LEU A 255 -9.34 -11.91 1.61
CA LEU A 255 -10.41 -11.21 0.90
C LEU A 255 -9.89 -9.92 0.25
N VAL A 256 -9.01 -9.15 0.93
CA VAL A 256 -8.33 -8.00 0.30
C VAL A 256 -7.64 -8.42 -0.99
N ALA A 257 -6.82 -9.46 -0.96
CA ALA A 257 -6.06 -9.92 -2.12
C ALA A 257 -6.96 -10.40 -3.27
N ILE A 258 -7.95 -11.24 -2.97
CA ILE A 258 -8.87 -11.76 -3.99
C ILE A 258 -9.66 -10.63 -4.66
N PHE A 259 -10.22 -9.73 -3.86
CA PHE A 259 -11.07 -8.66 -4.37
C PHE A 259 -10.27 -7.57 -5.08
N ALA A 260 -9.05 -7.27 -4.64
CA ALA A 260 -8.17 -6.33 -5.32
C ALA A 260 -7.73 -6.82 -6.70
N VAL A 261 -7.36 -8.11 -6.81
CA VAL A 261 -6.76 -8.66 -8.03
C VAL A 261 -7.81 -9.10 -9.05
N PHE A 262 -8.87 -9.77 -8.60
CA PHE A 262 -9.82 -10.41 -9.50
C PHE A 262 -11.15 -9.65 -9.63
N VAL A 263 -11.68 -9.17 -8.51
CA VAL A 263 -13.03 -8.60 -8.50
C VAL A 263 -13.02 -7.12 -8.91
N ALA A 264 -12.02 -6.35 -8.50
CA ALA A 264 -11.95 -4.92 -8.81
C ALA A 264 -11.85 -4.65 -10.32
N PRO A 265 -10.96 -5.32 -11.09
CA PRO A 265 -10.92 -5.15 -12.55
C PRO A 265 -12.22 -5.59 -13.23
N ALA A 266 -12.81 -6.72 -12.80
CA ALA A 266 -14.06 -7.23 -13.37
C ALA A 266 -15.24 -6.27 -13.11
N MET A 267 -15.34 -5.70 -11.92
CA MET A 267 -16.39 -4.73 -11.59
C MET A 267 -16.17 -3.40 -12.31
N LYS A 268 -14.91 -2.94 -12.42
CA LYS A 268 -14.56 -1.76 -13.20
C LYS A 268 -14.99 -1.93 -14.67
N GLY A 269 -14.61 -3.03 -15.32
CA GLY A 269 -14.96 -3.30 -16.72
C GLY A 269 -16.47 -3.43 -16.95
N ARG A 270 -17.26 -3.90 -15.95
CA ARG A 270 -18.70 -4.06 -16.11
C ARG A 270 -19.53 -2.82 -15.80
N TYR A 271 -19.15 -2.04 -14.82
CA TYR A 271 -19.94 -0.92 -14.26
C TYR A 271 -19.25 0.44 -14.39
N GLY A 272 -18.00 0.48 -14.80
CA GLY A 272 -17.14 1.66 -14.82
C GLY A 272 -16.58 2.01 -13.45
N THR A 273 -15.52 2.82 -13.44
CA THR A 273 -14.79 3.24 -12.22
C THR A 273 -15.68 4.03 -11.26
N THR A 274 -16.42 5.02 -11.78
CA THR A 274 -17.25 5.92 -10.94
C THR A 274 -18.31 5.17 -10.13
N ARG A 275 -19.12 4.33 -10.79
CA ARG A 275 -20.22 3.61 -10.11
C ARG A 275 -19.69 2.59 -9.12
N THR A 276 -18.65 1.86 -9.50
CA THR A 276 -18.04 0.84 -8.64
C THR A 276 -17.43 1.49 -7.41
N LEU A 277 -16.72 2.61 -7.57
CA LEU A 277 -16.09 3.33 -6.45
C LEU A 277 -17.12 3.90 -5.47
N ILE A 278 -18.19 4.54 -5.96
CA ILE A 278 -19.27 5.05 -5.10
C ILE A 278 -19.94 3.91 -4.33
N GLY A 279 -20.31 2.82 -5.02
CA GLY A 279 -20.96 1.66 -4.40
C GLY A 279 -20.11 1.02 -3.32
N THR A 280 -18.82 0.83 -3.58
CA THR A 280 -17.90 0.22 -2.61
C THR A 280 -17.64 1.13 -1.41
N LEU A 281 -17.51 2.45 -1.59
CA LEU A 281 -17.38 3.41 -0.49
C LEU A 281 -18.63 3.44 0.40
N ILE A 282 -19.82 3.40 -0.19
CA ILE A 282 -21.09 3.31 0.57
C ILE A 282 -21.10 2.00 1.40
N LEU A 283 -20.71 0.87 0.81
CA LEU A 283 -20.66 -0.40 1.52
C LEU A 283 -19.62 -0.39 2.66
N VAL A 284 -18.46 0.25 2.48
CA VAL A 284 -17.47 0.45 3.56
C VAL A 284 -18.10 1.29 4.69
N ALA A 285 -18.80 2.36 4.35
CA ALA A 285 -19.49 3.18 5.35
C ALA A 285 -20.59 2.40 6.09
N VAL A 286 -21.33 1.51 5.41
CA VAL A 286 -22.31 0.60 6.04
C VAL A 286 -21.60 -0.34 7.02
N VAL A 287 -20.49 -0.96 6.63
CA VAL A 287 -19.72 -1.85 7.51
C VAL A 287 -19.23 -1.10 8.76
N LEU A 288 -18.66 0.10 8.58
CA LEU A 288 -18.28 0.97 9.70
C LEU A 288 -19.47 1.31 10.57
N GLY A 289 -20.62 1.66 9.97
CA GLY A 289 -21.87 1.93 10.68
C GLY A 289 -22.35 0.73 11.51
N VAL A 290 -22.28 -0.48 10.95
CA VAL A 290 -22.64 -1.72 11.66
C VAL A 290 -21.72 -1.92 12.88
N ILE A 291 -20.40 -1.78 12.74
CA ILE A 291 -19.47 -1.87 13.89
C ILE A 291 -19.80 -0.76 14.90
N GLY A 292 -20.04 0.46 14.44
CA GLY A 292 -20.36 1.61 15.29
C GLY A 292 -21.69 1.47 16.04
N VAL A 293 -22.68 0.77 15.50
CA VAL A 293 -23.96 0.52 16.19
C VAL A 293 -23.87 -0.66 17.16
N PHE A 294 -23.08 -1.69 16.84
CA PHE A 294 -22.98 -2.93 17.60
C PHE A 294 -21.56 -3.25 18.10
N PRO A 295 -20.83 -2.31 18.73
CA PRO A 295 -19.44 -2.54 19.14
C PRO A 295 -19.31 -3.61 20.23
N ASP A 296 -20.33 -3.82 21.06
CA ASP A 296 -20.35 -4.80 22.13
C ASP A 296 -20.67 -6.22 21.67
N HIS A 297 -21.11 -6.37 20.40
CA HIS A 297 -21.43 -7.66 19.82
C HIS A 297 -20.25 -8.25 19.05
N ARG A 298 -19.35 -8.94 19.77
CA ARG A 298 -18.09 -9.48 19.23
C ARG A 298 -18.22 -10.16 17.86
N TRP A 299 -19.24 -11.00 17.67
CA TRP A 299 -19.42 -11.73 16.40
C TRP A 299 -19.81 -10.81 15.24
N VAL A 300 -20.60 -9.77 15.52
CA VAL A 300 -20.94 -8.75 14.51
C VAL A 300 -19.67 -8.01 14.09
N VAL A 301 -18.83 -7.61 15.05
CA VAL A 301 -17.56 -6.94 14.77
C VAL A 301 -16.63 -7.84 13.95
N ILE A 302 -16.48 -9.13 14.33
CA ILE A 302 -15.61 -10.06 13.58
C ILE A 302 -16.10 -10.22 12.13
N MET A 303 -17.39 -10.46 11.92
CA MET A 303 -17.95 -10.63 10.58
C MET A 303 -17.84 -9.35 9.75
N ALA A 304 -18.09 -8.21 10.35
CA ALA A 304 -17.95 -6.90 9.70
C ALA A 304 -16.50 -6.60 9.31
N VAL A 305 -15.52 -6.90 10.19
CA VAL A 305 -14.09 -6.78 9.88
C VAL A 305 -13.70 -7.68 8.74
N VAL A 306 -14.06 -8.96 8.76
CA VAL A 306 -13.75 -9.89 7.66
C VAL A 306 -14.37 -9.40 6.35
N ALA A 307 -15.65 -9.00 6.35
CA ALA A 307 -16.32 -8.47 5.17
C ALA A 307 -15.67 -7.18 4.64
N SER A 308 -15.16 -6.32 5.53
CA SER A 308 -14.44 -5.11 5.13
C SER A 308 -13.23 -5.40 4.24
N GLY A 309 -12.59 -6.56 4.40
CA GLY A 309 -11.45 -6.97 3.58
C GLY A 309 -11.77 -6.98 2.09
N ALA A 310 -12.91 -7.52 1.71
CA ALA A 310 -13.38 -7.51 0.32
C ALA A 310 -13.53 -6.08 -0.23
N LEU A 311 -14.18 -5.22 0.54
CA LEU A 311 -14.44 -3.83 0.15
C LEU A 311 -13.17 -2.98 0.10
N ILE A 312 -12.26 -3.23 1.03
CA ILE A 312 -10.96 -2.55 1.10
C ILE A 312 -10.08 -2.94 -0.09
N GLY A 313 -10.08 -4.21 -0.47
CA GLY A 313 -9.39 -4.69 -1.67
C GLY A 313 -9.91 -3.99 -2.93
N LEU A 314 -11.23 -3.91 -3.11
CA LEU A 314 -11.86 -3.17 -4.21
C LEU A 314 -11.42 -1.70 -4.23
N ASN A 315 -11.62 -0.98 -3.12
CA ASN A 315 -11.31 0.45 -3.04
C ASN A 315 -9.83 0.75 -3.26
N ASN A 316 -8.93 -0.09 -2.72
CA ASN A 316 -7.50 0.10 -2.87
C ASN A 316 -7.09 0.11 -4.34
N THR A 317 -7.55 -0.87 -5.11
CA THR A 317 -7.28 -0.96 -6.54
C THR A 317 -7.96 0.17 -7.32
N LEU A 318 -9.25 0.40 -7.09
CA LEU A 318 -10.02 1.41 -7.83
C LEU A 318 -9.49 2.83 -7.62
N VAL A 319 -9.21 3.23 -6.38
CA VAL A 319 -8.68 4.59 -6.09
C VAL A 319 -7.28 4.76 -6.66
N THR A 320 -6.41 3.75 -6.52
CA THR A 320 -5.06 3.81 -7.08
C THR A 320 -5.10 3.93 -8.60
N THR A 321 -5.89 3.10 -9.28
CA THR A 321 -6.08 3.19 -10.73
C THR A 321 -6.65 4.55 -11.13
N ALA A 322 -7.69 5.04 -10.44
CA ALA A 322 -8.28 6.34 -10.70
C ALA A 322 -7.26 7.49 -10.60
N VAL A 323 -6.40 7.47 -9.56
CA VAL A 323 -5.32 8.47 -9.43
C VAL A 323 -4.38 8.44 -10.61
N MET A 324 -3.98 7.23 -11.07
CA MET A 324 -3.00 7.09 -12.15
C MET A 324 -3.59 7.45 -13.53
N SER A 325 -4.89 7.16 -13.76
CA SER A 325 -5.53 7.40 -15.06
C SER A 325 -5.89 8.87 -15.29
N ILE A 326 -6.30 9.63 -14.25
CA ILE A 326 -6.70 11.03 -14.40
C ILE A 326 -5.63 12.06 -14.02
N SER A 327 -4.42 11.59 -13.67
CA SER A 327 -3.33 12.47 -13.25
C SER A 327 -2.69 13.19 -14.43
N PRO A 328 -2.57 14.54 -14.41
CA PRO A 328 -1.90 15.29 -15.46
C PRO A 328 -0.37 15.38 -15.27
N VAL A 329 0.19 14.70 -14.26
CA VAL A 329 1.62 14.68 -13.95
C VAL A 329 2.19 13.28 -14.11
N PRO A 330 3.53 13.12 -14.24
CA PRO A 330 4.16 11.81 -14.34
C PRO A 330 3.73 10.86 -13.20
N ARG A 331 3.56 9.58 -13.52
CA ARG A 331 3.04 8.56 -12.57
C ARG A 331 3.82 8.49 -11.28
N SER A 332 5.14 8.67 -11.31
CA SER A 332 5.99 8.68 -10.12
C SER A 332 5.64 9.84 -9.16
N VAL A 333 5.37 11.03 -9.73
CA VAL A 333 4.94 12.21 -8.96
C VAL A 333 3.52 12.03 -8.43
N ALA A 334 2.60 11.53 -9.26
CA ALA A 334 1.22 11.21 -8.86
C ALA A 334 1.18 10.20 -7.71
N SER A 335 1.97 9.13 -7.80
CA SER A 335 2.08 8.09 -6.78
C SER A 335 2.62 8.62 -5.45
N ALA A 336 3.69 9.44 -5.49
CA ALA A 336 4.25 10.07 -4.29
C ALA A 336 3.24 11.03 -3.63
N THR A 337 2.56 11.84 -4.44
CA THR A 337 1.53 12.78 -3.98
C THR A 337 0.35 12.06 -3.34
N TYR A 338 -0.19 11.07 -4.03
CA TYR A 338 -1.29 10.25 -3.54
C TYR A 338 -0.91 9.47 -2.28
N GLY A 339 0.27 8.83 -2.28
CA GLY A 339 0.79 8.11 -1.13
C GLY A 339 0.91 9.00 0.10
N PHE A 340 1.45 10.22 -0.06
CA PHE A 340 1.52 11.21 1.01
C PHE A 340 0.14 11.52 1.60
N VAL A 341 -0.81 11.95 0.76
CA VAL A 341 -2.16 12.35 1.21
C VAL A 341 -2.91 11.18 1.85
N ARG A 342 -2.86 10.01 1.22
CA ARG A 342 -3.51 8.78 1.68
C ARG A 342 -2.99 8.33 3.04
N PHE A 343 -1.66 8.25 3.21
CA PHE A 343 -1.07 7.77 4.45
C PHE A 343 -1.15 8.77 5.60
N ILE A 344 -1.27 10.07 5.32
CA ILE A 344 -1.61 11.05 6.36
C ILE A 344 -2.99 10.73 6.95
N GLY A 345 -4.02 10.51 6.12
CA GLY A 345 -5.36 10.13 6.58
C GLY A 345 -5.35 8.82 7.37
N GLY A 346 -4.71 7.78 6.81
CA GLY A 346 -4.57 6.49 7.46
C GLY A 346 -3.77 6.53 8.77
N GLY A 347 -2.77 7.40 8.85
CA GLY A 347 -1.95 7.53 10.05
C GLY A 347 -2.63 8.30 11.19
N LEU A 348 -3.45 9.29 10.87
CA LEU A 348 -4.15 10.07 11.90
C LEU A 348 -5.38 9.35 12.44
N ALA A 349 -6.06 8.55 11.62
CA ALA A 349 -7.31 7.90 11.98
C ALA A 349 -7.24 7.02 13.24
N PRO A 350 -6.25 6.12 13.42
CA PRO A 350 -6.16 5.28 14.62
C PRO A 350 -5.99 6.09 15.90
N PHE A 351 -5.11 7.08 15.89
CA PHE A 351 -4.89 7.96 17.06
C PHE A 351 -6.17 8.72 17.44
N VAL A 352 -6.85 9.29 16.45
CA VAL A 352 -8.14 9.98 16.67
C VAL A 352 -9.18 9.01 17.17
N ALA A 353 -9.24 7.79 16.63
CA ALA A 353 -10.15 6.74 17.11
C ALA A 353 -9.90 6.44 18.60
N GLY A 354 -8.64 6.24 18.99
CA GLY A 354 -8.28 6.03 20.40
C GLY A 354 -8.70 7.20 21.30
N LYS A 355 -8.48 8.45 20.85
CA LYS A 355 -8.92 9.64 21.59
C LYS A 355 -10.43 9.74 21.72
N LEU A 356 -11.17 9.44 20.66
CA LEU A 356 -12.62 9.45 20.70
C LEU A 356 -13.19 8.41 21.69
N VAL A 357 -12.57 7.25 21.76
CA VAL A 357 -12.97 6.22 22.73
C VAL A 357 -12.68 6.66 24.16
N GLU A 358 -11.50 7.24 24.41
CA GLU A 358 -11.12 7.73 25.74
C GLU A 358 -12.06 8.83 26.26
N HIS A 359 -12.62 9.68 25.38
CA HIS A 359 -13.46 10.82 25.77
C HIS A 359 -14.95 10.55 25.67
N PHE A 360 -15.37 9.61 24.81
CA PHE A 360 -16.77 9.30 24.57
C PHE A 360 -17.05 7.80 24.78
N ASN A 361 -16.99 7.00 23.72
CA ASN A 361 -17.24 5.56 23.74
C ASN A 361 -16.77 4.90 22.42
N ALA A 362 -16.90 3.55 22.37
CA ALA A 362 -16.50 2.75 21.22
C ALA A 362 -17.37 2.94 19.95
N HIS A 363 -18.56 3.54 20.05
CA HIS A 363 -19.45 3.80 18.91
C HIS A 363 -18.89 4.93 18.01
N VAL A 364 -18.38 5.99 18.64
CA VAL A 364 -18.04 7.26 17.97
C VAL A 364 -17.01 7.14 16.86
N PRO A 365 -15.87 6.47 17.03
CA PRO A 365 -14.84 6.43 15.97
C PRO A 365 -15.34 5.75 14.69
N PHE A 366 -16.14 4.69 14.81
CA PHE A 366 -16.68 3.98 13.65
C PHE A 366 -17.80 4.76 12.96
N LEU A 367 -18.70 5.41 13.72
CA LEU A 367 -19.73 6.26 13.15
C LEU A 367 -19.12 7.50 12.46
N LEU A 368 -18.10 8.11 13.06
CA LEU A 368 -17.33 9.17 12.40
C LEU A 368 -16.66 8.65 11.12
N GLY A 369 -16.02 7.49 11.19
CA GLY A 369 -15.43 6.84 10.03
C GLY A 369 -16.43 6.60 8.90
N ALA A 370 -17.63 6.16 9.22
CA ALA A 370 -18.71 6.01 8.24
C ALA A 370 -19.07 7.33 7.55
N VAL A 371 -19.25 8.41 8.32
CA VAL A 371 -19.54 9.75 7.78
C VAL A 371 -18.39 10.25 6.88
N VAL A 372 -17.15 10.08 7.32
CA VAL A 372 -15.94 10.47 6.56
C VAL A 372 -15.88 9.74 5.23
N VAL A 373 -16.11 8.42 5.22
CA VAL A 373 -16.11 7.61 3.99
C VAL A 373 -17.27 7.98 3.06
N LEU A 374 -18.46 8.29 3.60
CA LEU A 374 -19.59 8.83 2.79
C LEU A 374 -19.22 10.18 2.16
N GLY A 375 -18.49 11.03 2.88
CA GLY A 375 -17.90 12.26 2.30
C GLY A 375 -16.99 11.95 1.11
N GLY A 376 -16.22 10.86 1.18
CA GLY A 376 -15.43 10.35 0.06
C GLY A 376 -16.29 9.94 -1.13
N ALA A 377 -17.38 9.20 -0.89
CA ALA A 377 -18.33 8.82 -1.95
C ALA A 377 -18.96 10.04 -2.62
N ALA A 378 -19.35 11.05 -1.84
CA ALA A 378 -19.86 12.32 -2.39
C ALA A 378 -18.79 13.06 -3.21
N LEU A 379 -17.53 13.06 -2.77
CA LEU A 379 -16.44 13.70 -3.48
C LEU A 379 -16.16 13.04 -4.85
N VAL A 380 -16.39 11.73 -5.02
CA VAL A 380 -16.27 11.03 -6.31
C VAL A 380 -17.13 11.69 -7.38
N LEU A 381 -18.32 12.21 -7.03
CA LEU A 381 -19.19 12.89 -7.97
C LEU A 381 -18.54 14.13 -8.60
N THR A 382 -17.63 14.79 -7.91
CA THR A 382 -16.92 15.98 -8.41
C THR A 382 -15.84 15.67 -9.44
N VAL A 383 -15.36 14.43 -9.50
CA VAL A 383 -14.35 13.95 -10.45
C VAL A 383 -14.92 12.95 -11.48
N ARG A 384 -16.23 12.70 -11.40
CA ARG A 384 -16.94 11.71 -12.23
C ARG A 384 -16.65 11.85 -13.70
N ARG A 385 -16.71 13.08 -14.27
CA ARG A 385 -16.48 13.31 -15.69
C ARG A 385 -15.08 12.91 -16.14
N ALA A 386 -14.07 13.15 -15.29
CA ALA A 386 -12.70 12.77 -15.59
C ALA A 386 -12.51 11.24 -15.50
N LEU A 387 -13.16 10.58 -14.55
CA LEU A 387 -13.10 9.12 -14.43
C LEU A 387 -13.82 8.42 -15.57
N ASP A 388 -15.03 8.87 -15.91
CA ASP A 388 -15.82 8.31 -17.01
C ASP A 388 -15.10 8.51 -18.38
N ALA A 389 -14.41 9.63 -18.59
CA ALA A 389 -13.58 9.88 -19.77
C ALA A 389 -12.37 8.93 -19.82
N ALA A 390 -11.66 8.75 -18.70
CA ALA A 390 -10.51 7.85 -18.62
C ALA A 390 -10.89 6.37 -18.86
N ASP A 391 -12.08 5.94 -18.42
CA ASP A 391 -12.58 4.59 -18.71
C ASP A 391 -12.83 4.38 -20.22
N VAL A 392 -13.34 5.39 -20.93
CA VAL A 392 -13.55 5.34 -22.41
C VAL A 392 -12.22 5.32 -23.16
N ASP A 393 -11.26 6.12 -22.72
CA ASP A 393 -9.92 6.17 -23.35
C ASP A 393 -9.17 4.84 -23.20
N GLU A 394 -9.34 4.14 -22.07
CA GLU A 394 -8.73 2.83 -21.79
C GLU A 394 -9.34 1.71 -22.68
N GLU A 395 -10.61 1.82 -23.07
CA GLU A 395 -11.30 0.86 -23.93
C GLU A 395 -11.00 1.08 -25.43
N THR A 396 -10.39 2.23 -25.80
CA THR A 396 -10.14 2.59 -27.22
C THR A 396 -8.73 2.16 -27.63
N PRO A 397 -8.57 1.19 -28.56
CA PRO A 397 -7.26 0.80 -29.08
C PRO A 397 -6.55 1.99 -29.75
N GLY A 398 -5.31 2.30 -29.31
CA GLY A 398 -4.51 3.41 -29.83
C GLY A 398 -4.72 4.75 -29.12
N SER A 399 -5.29 4.74 -27.91
CA SER A 399 -5.45 5.95 -27.10
C SER A 399 -4.10 6.51 -26.61
N PRO A 400 -4.04 7.84 -26.30
CA PRO A 400 -2.82 8.47 -25.76
C PRO A 400 -2.32 7.85 -24.45
N ILE A 401 -3.16 7.12 -23.72
CA ILE A 401 -2.79 6.42 -22.49
C ILE A 401 -1.85 5.24 -22.81
N HIS A 402 -2.09 4.50 -23.89
CA HIS A 402 -1.15 3.49 -24.37
C HIS A 402 0.21 4.10 -24.73
N HIS A 403 0.22 5.26 -25.40
CA HIS A 403 1.46 5.98 -25.72
C HIS A 403 2.14 6.60 -24.49
N ALA A 404 1.37 6.97 -23.46
CA ALA A 404 1.94 7.45 -22.18
C ALA A 404 2.56 6.31 -21.37
N ASP A 405 2.07 5.07 -21.48
CA ASP A 405 2.72 3.89 -20.92
C ASP A 405 4.02 3.58 -21.66
N GLU A 406 4.05 3.69 -22.98
CA GLU A 406 5.25 3.55 -23.81
C GLU A 406 6.27 4.66 -23.51
N ALA A 407 5.82 5.91 -23.40
CA ALA A 407 6.69 7.04 -23.05
C ALA A 407 7.23 6.94 -21.61
N ALA A 408 6.43 6.46 -20.66
CA ALA A 408 6.88 6.22 -19.28
C ALA A 408 7.90 5.08 -19.20
N VAL A 409 7.82 4.09 -20.07
CA VAL A 409 8.85 3.04 -20.22
C VAL A 409 10.11 3.61 -20.86
N ALA A 410 9.98 4.48 -21.89
CA ALA A 410 11.11 5.14 -22.51
C ALA A 410 11.81 6.17 -21.59
N GLU A 411 11.10 6.76 -20.63
CA GLU A 411 11.66 7.66 -19.63
C GLU A 411 12.35 6.93 -18.44
N ILE A 412 12.33 5.59 -18.39
CA ILE A 412 13.08 4.84 -17.38
C ILE A 412 14.57 4.85 -17.74
N PRO A 413 15.43 5.58 -17.03
CA PRO A 413 16.85 5.68 -17.40
C PRO A 413 17.54 4.33 -17.28
N GLY A 414 18.09 3.85 -18.39
CA GLY A 414 18.86 2.60 -18.44
C GLY A 414 18.19 1.42 -19.16
N LEU A 415 17.05 1.61 -19.79
CA LEU A 415 16.57 0.63 -20.78
C LEU A 415 17.54 0.61 -21.98
N PRO A 416 18.02 -0.57 -22.43
CA PRO A 416 18.80 -0.67 -23.64
C PRO A 416 17.97 -0.15 -24.84
N GLU A 417 18.61 0.62 -25.71
CA GLU A 417 18.00 1.16 -26.93
C GLU A 417 17.36 0.06 -27.80
N GLU A 418 17.92 -1.15 -27.75
CA GLU A 418 17.39 -2.36 -28.37
C GLU A 418 16.01 -2.81 -27.86
N ALA A 419 15.68 -2.55 -26.58
CA ALA A 419 14.38 -2.88 -26.02
C ALA A 419 13.30 -1.92 -26.49
N ILE A 420 13.64 -0.65 -26.67
CA ILE A 420 12.74 0.39 -27.21
C ILE A 420 12.48 0.13 -28.71
N LEU A 421 13.51 -0.21 -29.47
CA LEU A 421 13.42 -0.53 -30.90
C LEU A 421 12.66 -1.83 -31.17
N ALA A 422 12.77 -2.83 -30.29
CA ALA A 422 12.02 -4.08 -30.41
C ALA A 422 10.52 -3.87 -30.18
N GLU A 423 10.14 -2.99 -29.25
CA GLU A 423 8.75 -2.66 -28.96
C GLU A 423 8.15 -1.77 -30.08
N GLU A 424 8.89 -0.80 -30.62
CA GLU A 424 8.48 -0.03 -31.81
C GLU A 424 8.30 -0.89 -33.07
N ALA A 425 9.12 -1.92 -33.23
CA ALA A 425 9.01 -2.86 -34.36
C ALA A 425 7.74 -3.72 -34.27
N LEU A 426 7.38 -4.18 -33.05
CA LEU A 426 6.16 -4.95 -32.79
C LEU A 426 4.89 -4.13 -33.04
N LEU A 427 4.91 -2.83 -32.74
CA LEU A 427 3.78 -1.91 -32.96
C LEU A 427 3.59 -1.55 -34.45
N LYS A 428 4.66 -1.55 -35.24
CA LYS A 428 4.58 -1.32 -36.70
C LYS A 428 4.05 -2.52 -37.47
N ASP A 429 4.32 -3.75 -36.98
CA ASP A 429 3.87 -4.99 -37.63
C ASP A 429 2.40 -5.33 -37.35
N GLY A 430 1.82 -4.78 -36.29
CA GLY A 430 0.39 -4.95 -35.93
C GLY A 430 -0.57 -4.06 -36.76
N ARG A 431 -0.08 -3.27 -37.72
CA ARG A 431 -0.87 -2.35 -38.58
C ARG A 431 -0.97 -2.77 -40.05
N SER A 432 -0.64 -4.01 -40.37
CA SER A 432 -0.84 -4.55 -41.77
C SER A 432 -1.94 -5.60 -41.82
#